data_b0a88ede4a9e04dda4a7eb6815d75b5a
#
_entry.id   b0a88ede4a9e04dda4a7eb6815d75b5a
#
_cell.length_a   1.000
_cell.length_b   1.000
_cell.length_c   1.000
_cell.angle_alpha   90.00
_cell.angle_beta   90.00
_cell.angle_gamma   90.00
#
_symmetry.space_group_name_H-M   'P 1'
#
loop_
_entity.id
_entity.type
_entity.pdbx_description
1 polymer ?
#
loop_
_entity_poly.entity_id
_entity_poly.type
_entity_poly.pdbx_seq_one_letter_code
_entity_poly.pdbx_strand_id
1 'polypeptide(L)'
;MTSTPSKSRKSAKAAKAAKAAAAAHAKSRALTKTPPPFRNRVVDKKVLKELVAWAFKNHGTAVTASMADQLKDLGFKYATQAAVSISVNDLKVPAAKKELLAQAEELITETEESYRLGVITEVERHTKVIDTWTETNERLVDAVKKNFNDNDPLNSVWMMANSGARGNMSQV
;
A
#
# COMPACT_ATOMS: atom_id res chain seq x y z
N MET A 1 -39.64 48.97 25.84
CA MET A 1 -38.91 49.42 24.62
C MET A 1 -37.75 48.47 24.36
N THR A 2 -37.99 47.47 23.53
CA THR A 2 -36.98 46.44 23.19
C THR A 2 -36.49 46.71 21.77
N SER A 3 -35.25 47.18 21.65
CA SER A 3 -34.62 47.47 20.37
C SER A 3 -34.13 46.17 19.69
N THR A 4 -34.77 45.81 18.59
CA THR A 4 -34.34 44.76 17.68
C THR A 4 -33.00 45.08 17.02
N PRO A 5 -31.98 44.21 17.05
CA PRO A 5 -30.73 44.47 16.35
C PRO A 5 -30.92 44.39 14.84
N SER A 6 -30.58 45.48 14.20
CA SER A 6 -30.72 45.80 12.79
C SER A 6 -30.24 44.71 11.83
N LYS A 7 -31.08 44.36 10.85
CA LYS A 7 -30.78 43.45 9.70
C LYS A 7 -29.49 43.82 8.94
N SER A 8 -29.05 45.08 9.03
CA SER A 8 -27.86 45.60 8.34
C SER A 8 -26.52 45.03 8.90
N ARG A 9 -26.43 44.75 10.19
CA ARG A 9 -25.22 44.20 10.81
C ARG A 9 -24.99 42.72 10.44
N LYS A 10 -26.06 41.95 10.25
CA LYS A 10 -25.97 40.53 9.83
C LYS A 10 -25.53 40.42 8.37
N SER A 11 -26.02 41.27 7.48
CA SER A 11 -25.63 41.29 6.07
C SER A 11 -24.16 41.72 5.87
N ALA A 12 -23.71 42.73 6.63
CA ALA A 12 -22.31 43.16 6.59
C ALA A 12 -21.33 42.09 7.09
N LYS A 13 -21.71 41.33 8.13
CA LYS A 13 -20.89 40.22 8.66
C LYS A 13 -20.82 39.03 7.68
N ALA A 14 -21.92 38.72 6.99
CA ALA A 14 -21.98 37.71 5.97
C ALA A 14 -21.16 38.11 4.72
N ALA A 15 -21.26 39.35 4.27
CA ALA A 15 -20.44 39.85 3.16
C ALA A 15 -18.94 39.87 3.47
N LYS A 16 -18.56 40.23 4.72
CA LYS A 16 -17.16 40.18 5.16
C LYS A 16 -16.63 38.75 5.25
N ALA A 17 -17.45 37.78 5.69
CA ALA A 17 -17.10 36.36 5.71
C ALA A 17 -16.97 35.80 4.30
N ALA A 18 -17.86 36.10 3.38
CA ALA A 18 -17.80 35.72 1.98
C ALA A 18 -16.55 36.29 1.28
N LYS A 19 -16.20 37.54 1.54
CA LYS A 19 -15.02 38.20 1.00
C LYS A 19 -13.73 37.61 1.57
N ALA A 20 -13.72 37.23 2.85
CA ALA A 20 -12.60 36.52 3.47
C ALA A 20 -12.43 35.07 2.91
N ALA A 21 -13.53 34.37 2.68
CA ALA A 21 -13.51 33.05 2.06
C ALA A 21 -13.05 33.11 0.60
N ALA A 22 -13.51 34.12 -0.17
CA ALA A 22 -13.05 34.33 -1.54
C ALA A 22 -11.57 34.74 -1.61
N ALA A 23 -11.10 35.56 -0.66
CA ALA A 23 -9.68 35.93 -0.57
C ALA A 23 -8.80 34.74 -0.14
N ALA A 24 -9.27 33.84 0.74
CA ALA A 24 -8.60 32.61 1.09
C ALA A 24 -8.54 31.65 -0.11
N HIS A 25 -9.62 31.54 -0.88
CA HIS A 25 -9.68 30.75 -2.10
C HIS A 25 -8.78 31.30 -3.22
N ALA A 26 -8.71 32.63 -3.37
CA ALA A 26 -7.79 33.30 -4.29
C ALA A 26 -6.33 33.13 -3.87
N LYS A 27 -6.06 33.16 -2.56
CA LYS A 27 -4.71 32.96 -2.00
C LYS A 27 -4.26 31.51 -2.13
N SER A 28 -5.17 30.53 -2.03
CA SER A 28 -4.87 29.10 -2.33
C SER A 28 -4.59 28.88 -3.82
N ARG A 29 -5.29 29.61 -4.71
CA ARG A 29 -5.07 29.55 -6.16
C ARG A 29 -3.76 30.23 -6.60
N ALA A 30 -3.29 31.24 -5.85
CA ALA A 30 -2.00 31.91 -6.11
C ALA A 30 -0.78 31.13 -5.61
N LEU A 31 -0.97 30.13 -4.74
CA LEU A 31 0.09 29.25 -4.21
C LEU A 31 0.51 28.14 -5.18
N THR A 32 -0.13 28.01 -6.35
CA THR A 32 0.18 27.00 -7.36
C THR A 32 1.36 27.41 -8.27
N LYS A 33 2.46 27.93 -7.71
CA LYS A 33 3.62 28.35 -8.52
C LYS A 33 4.57 27.23 -8.90
N THR A 34 4.49 26.09 -8.29
CA THR A 34 5.31 24.93 -8.68
C THR A 34 4.39 23.77 -9.06
N PRO A 35 4.34 23.40 -10.36
CA PRO A 35 3.60 22.18 -10.75
C PRO A 35 4.20 20.97 -10.05
N PRO A 36 3.38 19.93 -9.74
CA PRO A 36 3.90 18.71 -9.16
C PRO A 36 4.98 18.13 -10.09
N PRO A 37 6.06 17.58 -9.54
CA PRO A 37 7.10 17.00 -10.37
C PRO A 37 6.51 15.86 -11.20
N PHE A 38 6.69 15.91 -12.51
CA PHE A 38 6.28 14.82 -13.40
C PHE A 38 7.04 13.55 -13.03
N ARG A 39 6.30 12.46 -12.77
CA ARG A 39 6.88 11.17 -12.37
C ARG A 39 6.38 10.10 -13.33
N ASN A 40 7.20 9.69 -14.27
CA ASN A 40 6.91 8.59 -15.18
C ASN A 40 7.37 7.25 -14.56
N ARG A 41 6.68 6.83 -13.51
CA ARG A 41 6.90 5.54 -12.84
C ARG A 41 5.62 5.04 -12.20
N VAL A 42 5.58 3.75 -11.90
CA VAL A 42 4.47 3.17 -11.13
C VAL A 42 4.41 3.85 -9.76
N VAL A 43 3.21 4.29 -9.38
CA VAL A 43 2.94 4.97 -8.11
C VAL A 43 2.42 3.95 -7.11
N ASP A 44 3.31 3.43 -6.31
CA ASP A 44 3.00 2.56 -5.18
C ASP A 44 2.60 3.37 -3.92
N LYS A 45 2.24 2.67 -2.86
CA LYS A 45 1.87 3.27 -1.56
C LYS A 45 2.95 4.20 -1.02
N LYS A 46 4.23 3.87 -1.20
CA LYS A 46 5.36 4.68 -0.70
C LYS A 46 5.47 5.99 -1.47
N VAL A 47 5.42 5.92 -2.79
CA VAL A 47 5.47 7.10 -3.67
C VAL A 47 4.25 7.99 -3.47
N LEU A 48 3.07 7.41 -3.27
CA LEU A 48 1.85 8.16 -2.97
C LEU A 48 1.97 8.94 -1.65
N LYS A 49 2.53 8.33 -0.61
CA LYS A 49 2.79 8.99 0.67
C LYS A 49 3.77 10.18 0.50
N GLU A 50 4.82 10.00 -0.28
CA GLU A 50 5.77 11.07 -0.59
C GLU A 50 5.10 12.22 -1.35
N LEU A 51 4.24 11.91 -2.32
CA LEU A 51 3.51 12.91 -3.12
C LEU A 51 2.56 13.75 -2.24
N VAL A 52 1.81 13.10 -1.36
CA VAL A 52 0.90 13.79 -0.41
C VAL A 52 1.70 14.66 0.56
N ALA A 53 2.82 14.16 1.10
CA ALA A 53 3.69 14.94 1.99
C ALA A 53 4.30 16.15 1.27
N TRP A 54 4.73 15.98 0.02
CA TRP A 54 5.23 17.06 -0.82
C TRP A 54 4.15 18.15 -1.07
N ALA A 55 2.92 17.72 -1.42
CA ALA A 55 1.82 18.64 -1.66
C ALA A 55 1.46 19.42 -0.39
N PHE A 56 1.41 18.76 0.76
CA PHE A 56 1.15 19.39 2.04
C PHE A 56 2.19 20.45 2.38
N LYS A 57 3.48 20.15 2.18
CA LYS A 57 4.58 21.06 2.48
C LYS A 57 4.59 22.29 1.57
N ASN A 58 4.26 22.14 0.28
CA ASN A 58 4.40 23.21 -0.71
C ASN A 58 3.09 24.00 -0.95
N HIS A 59 1.93 23.38 -0.77
CA HIS A 59 0.64 23.94 -1.15
C HIS A 59 -0.37 24.04 0.00
N GLY A 60 -0.05 23.48 1.17
CA GLY A 60 -0.90 23.53 2.35
C GLY A 60 -2.09 22.56 2.31
N THR A 61 -2.88 22.56 3.39
CA THR A 61 -3.92 21.55 3.66
C THR A 61 -5.04 21.51 2.61
N ALA A 62 -5.56 22.69 2.20
CA ALA A 62 -6.72 22.77 1.31
C ALA A 62 -6.43 22.19 -0.09
N VAL A 63 -5.25 22.50 -0.65
CA VAL A 63 -4.83 21.98 -1.97
C VAL A 63 -4.52 20.49 -1.88
N THR A 64 -3.90 20.06 -0.79
CA THR A 64 -3.61 18.63 -0.56
C THR A 64 -4.88 17.81 -0.45
N ALA A 65 -5.91 18.29 0.24
CA ALA A 65 -7.20 17.62 0.33
C ALA A 65 -7.86 17.46 -1.06
N SER A 66 -7.89 18.56 -1.84
CA SER A 66 -8.43 18.51 -3.22
C SER A 66 -7.65 17.56 -4.12
N MET A 67 -6.31 17.54 -3.99
CA MET A 67 -5.46 16.59 -4.73
C MET A 67 -5.72 15.13 -4.32
N ALA A 68 -5.90 14.88 -3.03
CA ALA A 68 -6.22 13.54 -2.53
C ALA A 68 -7.57 13.04 -3.06
N ASP A 69 -8.58 13.92 -3.12
CA ASP A 69 -9.89 13.58 -3.69
C ASP A 69 -9.78 13.27 -5.19
N GLN A 70 -9.04 14.06 -5.96
CA GLN A 70 -8.81 13.80 -7.38
C GLN A 70 -8.06 12.49 -7.61
N LEU A 71 -7.05 12.17 -6.79
CA LEU A 71 -6.33 10.88 -6.86
C LEU A 71 -7.25 9.69 -6.52
N LYS A 72 -8.11 9.85 -5.53
CA LYS A 72 -9.13 8.85 -5.17
C LYS A 72 -10.09 8.60 -6.34
N ASP A 73 -10.65 9.64 -6.94
CA ASP A 73 -11.60 9.55 -8.04
C ASP A 73 -10.94 8.93 -9.29
N LEU A 74 -9.69 9.30 -9.58
CA LEU A 74 -8.88 8.69 -10.63
C LEU A 74 -8.67 7.20 -10.38
N GLY A 75 -8.30 6.82 -9.15
CA GLY A 75 -8.11 5.44 -8.74
C GLY A 75 -9.38 4.60 -8.93
N PHE A 76 -10.52 5.08 -8.45
CA PHE A 76 -11.79 4.39 -8.61
C PHE A 76 -12.19 4.24 -10.07
N LYS A 77 -12.04 5.29 -10.88
CA LYS A 77 -12.34 5.25 -12.30
C LYS A 77 -11.56 4.14 -13.02
N TYR A 78 -10.25 4.12 -12.84
CA TYR A 78 -9.41 3.13 -13.54
C TYR A 78 -9.51 1.73 -12.95
N ALA A 79 -9.69 1.57 -11.65
CA ALA A 79 -9.94 0.27 -11.04
C ALA A 79 -11.25 -0.35 -11.54
N THR A 80 -12.30 0.46 -11.70
CA THR A 80 -13.58 0.00 -12.29
C THR A 80 -13.43 -0.37 -13.77
N GLN A 81 -12.68 0.42 -14.54
CA GLN A 81 -12.46 0.12 -15.96
C GLN A 81 -11.58 -1.13 -16.16
N ALA A 82 -10.59 -1.35 -15.28
CA ALA A 82 -9.73 -2.52 -15.33
C ALA A 82 -10.45 -3.81 -14.93
N ALA A 83 -11.62 -3.72 -14.26
CA ALA A 83 -12.45 -4.86 -13.84
C ALA A 83 -11.64 -5.96 -13.13
N VAL A 84 -10.70 -5.58 -12.24
CA VAL A 84 -9.81 -6.51 -11.55
C VAL A 84 -10.64 -7.42 -10.63
N SER A 85 -10.63 -8.72 -10.94
CA SER A 85 -11.29 -9.76 -10.15
C SER A 85 -10.29 -10.86 -9.78
N ILE A 86 -10.56 -11.60 -8.72
CA ILE A 86 -9.73 -12.71 -8.25
C ILE A 86 -10.41 -14.04 -8.58
N SER A 87 -9.67 -14.95 -9.15
CA SER A 87 -10.03 -16.34 -9.36
C SER A 87 -9.07 -17.28 -8.63
N VAL A 88 -9.54 -18.49 -8.31
CA VAL A 88 -8.67 -19.55 -7.76
C VAL A 88 -7.53 -19.90 -8.74
N ASN A 89 -7.77 -19.79 -10.04
CA ASN A 89 -6.77 -20.03 -11.07
C ASN A 89 -5.64 -18.98 -11.13
N ASP A 90 -5.85 -17.82 -10.49
CA ASP A 90 -4.82 -16.77 -10.41
C ASP A 90 -3.74 -17.09 -9.39
N LEU A 91 -4.00 -18.05 -8.48
CA LEU A 91 -3.04 -18.55 -7.50
C LEU A 91 -2.15 -19.61 -8.13
N LYS A 92 -1.13 -19.16 -8.87
CA LYS A 92 -0.18 -20.05 -9.55
C LYS A 92 0.92 -20.48 -8.60
N VAL A 93 0.99 -21.79 -8.36
CA VAL A 93 2.02 -22.40 -7.53
C VAL A 93 3.32 -22.53 -8.34
N PRO A 94 4.46 -21.99 -7.89
CA PRO A 94 5.73 -22.13 -8.58
C PRO A 94 6.21 -23.60 -8.58
N ALA A 95 6.84 -24.04 -9.66
CA ALA A 95 7.36 -25.41 -9.79
C ALA A 95 8.39 -25.74 -8.70
N ALA A 96 9.19 -24.74 -8.29
CA ALA A 96 10.20 -24.88 -7.24
C ALA A 96 9.63 -25.21 -5.85
N LYS A 97 8.32 -25.08 -5.61
CA LYS A 97 7.71 -25.34 -4.29
C LYS A 97 7.98 -26.78 -3.82
N LYS A 98 7.79 -27.75 -4.68
CA LYS A 98 7.95 -29.18 -4.31
C LYS A 98 9.38 -29.49 -3.90
N GLU A 99 10.34 -28.95 -4.61
CA GLU A 99 11.76 -29.14 -4.35
C GLU A 99 12.20 -28.47 -3.04
N LEU A 100 11.77 -27.22 -2.81
CA LEU A 100 12.07 -26.48 -1.57
C LEU A 100 11.47 -27.17 -0.34
N LEU A 101 10.26 -27.71 -0.45
CA LEU A 101 9.62 -28.45 0.65
C LEU A 101 10.34 -29.77 0.92
N ALA A 102 10.73 -30.52 -0.11
CA ALA A 102 11.45 -31.78 0.07
C ALA A 102 12.81 -31.56 0.77
N GLN A 103 13.55 -30.51 0.40
CA GLN A 103 14.80 -30.14 1.08
C GLN A 103 14.57 -29.76 2.55
N ALA A 104 13.51 -29.04 2.85
CA ALA A 104 13.18 -28.67 4.22
C ALA A 104 12.81 -29.89 5.07
N GLU A 105 12.03 -30.82 4.53
CA GLU A 105 11.63 -32.07 5.21
C GLU A 105 12.84 -32.95 5.50
N GLU A 106 13.81 -33.03 4.58
CA GLU A 106 15.07 -33.77 4.77
C GLU A 106 15.86 -33.19 5.94
N LEU A 107 16.08 -31.87 5.98
CA LEU A 107 16.79 -31.17 7.07
C LEU A 107 16.09 -31.33 8.42
N ILE A 108 14.75 -31.33 8.44
CA ILE A 108 13.97 -31.55 9.66
C ILE A 108 14.14 -32.98 10.15
N THR A 109 14.12 -33.98 9.24
CA THR A 109 14.33 -35.40 9.57
C THR A 109 15.72 -35.60 10.19
N GLU A 110 16.78 -35.03 9.62
CA GLU A 110 18.13 -35.08 10.18
C GLU A 110 18.20 -34.42 11.58
N THR A 111 17.48 -33.31 11.76
CA THR A 111 17.41 -32.61 13.05
C THR A 111 16.70 -33.47 14.11
N GLU A 112 15.62 -34.13 13.75
CA GLU A 112 14.90 -35.06 14.64
C GLU A 112 15.72 -36.30 14.99
N GLU A 113 16.47 -36.86 14.03
CA GLU A 113 17.39 -37.97 14.30
C GLU A 113 18.50 -37.56 15.27
N SER A 114 19.09 -36.37 15.08
CA SER A 114 20.08 -35.81 15.98
C SER A 114 19.55 -35.65 17.41
N TYR A 115 18.30 -35.22 17.55
CA TYR A 115 17.62 -35.16 18.85
C TYR A 115 17.40 -36.55 19.46
N ARG A 116 16.94 -37.54 18.69
CA ARG A 116 16.73 -38.91 19.16
C ARG A 116 18.04 -39.57 19.63
N LEU A 117 19.14 -39.21 19.00
CA LEU A 117 20.50 -39.70 19.39
C LEU A 117 21.06 -38.94 20.61
N GLY A 118 20.36 -37.92 21.11
CA GLY A 118 20.80 -37.12 22.25
C GLY A 118 21.95 -36.13 21.93
N VAL A 119 22.19 -35.85 20.65
CA VAL A 119 23.25 -34.93 20.19
C VAL A 119 22.86 -33.49 20.42
N ILE A 120 21.56 -33.19 20.30
CA ILE A 120 20.99 -31.84 20.49
C ILE A 120 19.91 -31.87 21.56
N THR A 121 19.71 -30.72 22.21
CA THR A 121 18.66 -30.52 23.23
C THR A 121 17.29 -30.24 22.57
N GLU A 122 16.20 -30.39 23.33
CA GLU A 122 14.82 -30.05 22.88
C GLU A 122 14.71 -28.61 22.38
N VAL A 123 15.37 -27.66 23.09
CA VAL A 123 15.35 -26.24 22.71
C VAL A 123 16.07 -26.01 21.38
N GLU A 124 17.21 -26.66 21.17
CA GLU A 124 17.97 -26.56 19.91
C GLU A 124 17.20 -27.20 18.75
N ARG A 125 16.56 -28.35 18.96
CA ARG A 125 15.69 -28.98 17.97
C ARG A 125 14.58 -28.03 17.55
N HIS A 126 13.85 -27.48 18.51
CA HIS A 126 12.74 -26.55 18.25
C HIS A 126 13.20 -25.32 17.47
N THR A 127 14.32 -24.71 17.88
CA THR A 127 14.89 -23.55 17.20
C THR A 127 15.28 -23.89 15.76
N LYS A 128 16.01 -24.99 15.54
CA LYS A 128 16.42 -25.41 14.19
C LYS A 128 15.24 -25.67 13.26
N VAL A 129 14.19 -26.33 13.74
CA VAL A 129 12.97 -26.58 12.95
C VAL A 129 12.30 -25.27 12.54
N ILE A 130 12.17 -24.31 13.46
CA ILE A 130 11.58 -23.00 13.15
C ILE A 130 12.45 -22.22 12.17
N ASP A 131 13.76 -22.23 12.35
CA ASP A 131 14.69 -21.54 11.45
C ASP A 131 14.64 -22.14 10.04
N THR A 132 14.61 -23.47 9.92
CA THR A 132 14.47 -24.16 8.62
C THR A 132 13.17 -23.76 7.91
N TRP A 133 12.05 -23.76 8.62
CA TRP A 133 10.77 -23.34 8.03
C TRP A 133 10.74 -21.84 7.67
N THR A 134 11.36 -20.99 8.48
CA THR A 134 11.43 -19.55 8.21
C THR A 134 12.24 -19.28 6.94
N GLU A 135 13.43 -19.90 6.82
CA GLU A 135 14.27 -19.76 5.64
C GLU A 135 13.59 -20.32 4.38
N THR A 136 12.95 -21.49 4.50
CA THR A 136 12.21 -22.09 3.38
C THR A 136 11.05 -21.23 2.93
N ASN A 137 10.32 -20.60 3.88
CA ASN A 137 9.25 -19.69 3.57
C ASN A 137 9.75 -18.43 2.86
N GLU A 138 10.87 -17.85 3.28
CA GLU A 138 11.48 -16.70 2.61
C GLU A 138 11.88 -17.02 1.17
N ARG A 139 12.54 -18.16 0.96
CA ARG A 139 12.91 -18.67 -0.38
C ARG A 139 11.66 -18.91 -1.25
N LEU A 140 10.61 -19.45 -0.68
CA LEU A 140 9.34 -19.68 -1.38
C LEU A 140 8.67 -18.36 -1.80
N VAL A 141 8.62 -17.38 -0.90
CA VAL A 141 8.08 -16.04 -1.19
C VAL A 141 8.84 -15.37 -2.34
N ASP A 142 10.15 -15.50 -2.38
CA ASP A 142 10.95 -14.94 -3.46
C ASP A 142 10.77 -15.70 -4.79
N ALA A 143 10.61 -17.03 -4.75
CA ALA A 143 10.27 -17.83 -5.91
C ALA A 143 8.87 -17.47 -6.47
N VAL A 144 7.88 -17.23 -5.61
CA VAL A 144 6.55 -16.76 -5.99
C VAL A 144 6.61 -15.39 -6.64
N LYS A 145 7.32 -14.43 -6.03
CA LYS A 145 7.50 -13.07 -6.60
C LYS A 145 8.14 -13.13 -7.98
N LYS A 146 9.19 -13.93 -8.13
CA LYS A 146 9.88 -14.12 -9.40
C LYS A 146 8.95 -14.74 -10.45
N ASN A 147 8.20 -15.78 -10.08
CA ASN A 147 7.26 -16.43 -10.98
C ASN A 147 6.17 -15.46 -11.50
N PHE A 148 5.62 -14.60 -10.63
CA PHE A 148 4.64 -13.60 -11.06
C PHE A 148 5.26 -12.51 -11.94
N ASN A 149 6.45 -12.02 -11.61
CA ASN A 149 7.13 -11.01 -12.43
C ASN A 149 7.44 -11.51 -13.84
N ASP A 150 7.90 -12.77 -13.96
CA ASP A 150 8.42 -13.30 -15.22
C ASP A 150 7.29 -13.87 -16.10
N ASN A 151 6.28 -14.52 -15.50
CA ASN A 151 5.27 -15.27 -16.24
C ASN A 151 3.90 -14.56 -16.30
N ASP A 152 3.55 -13.74 -15.30
CA ASP A 152 2.21 -13.15 -15.23
C ASP A 152 2.19 -11.80 -14.47
N PRO A 153 2.81 -10.75 -15.02
CA PRO A 153 2.90 -9.46 -14.37
C PRO A 153 1.55 -8.74 -14.21
N LEU A 154 0.53 -9.16 -14.98
CA LEU A 154 -0.84 -8.62 -14.92
C LEU A 154 -1.78 -9.46 -14.06
N ASN A 155 -1.28 -10.42 -13.32
CA ASN A 155 -2.07 -11.23 -12.40
C ASN A 155 -2.75 -10.33 -11.34
N SER A 156 -4.05 -10.53 -11.12
CA SER A 156 -4.85 -9.70 -10.22
C SER A 156 -4.35 -9.74 -8.78
N VAL A 157 -3.98 -10.93 -8.30
CA VAL A 157 -3.46 -11.14 -6.93
C VAL A 157 -2.10 -10.45 -6.77
N TRP A 158 -1.22 -10.62 -7.78
CA TRP A 158 0.08 -9.97 -7.81
C TRP A 158 -0.02 -8.45 -7.82
N MET A 159 -0.88 -7.88 -8.68
CA MET A 159 -1.09 -6.43 -8.75
C MET A 159 -1.59 -5.85 -7.42
N MET A 160 -2.52 -6.52 -6.72
CA MET A 160 -3.03 -6.06 -5.44
C MET A 160 -1.98 -6.13 -4.32
N ALA A 161 -1.22 -7.21 -4.24
CA ALA A 161 -0.18 -7.39 -3.23
C ALA A 161 1.02 -6.47 -3.49
N ASN A 162 1.49 -6.36 -4.74
CA ASN A 162 2.65 -5.55 -5.11
C ASN A 162 2.37 -4.03 -4.99
N SER A 163 1.15 -3.59 -5.28
CA SER A 163 0.74 -2.19 -5.09
C SER A 163 0.64 -1.79 -3.62
N GLY A 164 0.60 -2.74 -2.70
CA GLY A 164 0.37 -2.51 -1.27
C GLY A 164 -1.06 -2.12 -0.93
N ALA A 165 -2.01 -2.35 -1.83
CA ALA A 165 -3.42 -2.05 -1.60
C ALA A 165 -4.05 -3.01 -0.60
N ARG A 166 -3.82 -4.32 -0.77
CA ARG A 166 -4.33 -5.38 0.11
C ARG A 166 -3.49 -6.64 0.02
N GLY A 167 -3.35 -7.33 1.16
CA GLY A 167 -2.58 -8.57 1.26
C GLY A 167 -1.08 -8.36 1.45
N ASN A 168 -0.43 -9.44 1.89
CA ASN A 168 1.02 -9.52 2.00
C ASN A 168 1.47 -10.75 1.21
N MET A 169 2.61 -10.66 0.54
CA MET A 169 3.16 -11.77 -0.26
C MET A 169 3.45 -13.04 0.55
N SER A 170 3.63 -12.91 1.87
CA SER A 170 3.77 -14.06 2.77
C SER A 170 2.44 -14.76 3.10
N GLN A 171 1.30 -14.20 2.65
CA GLN A 171 -0.03 -14.77 2.87
C GLN A 171 -0.66 -15.34 1.59
N VAL A 172 -0.05 -15.12 0.45
CA VAL A 172 -0.43 -15.65 -0.87
C VAL A 172 0.26 -16.98 -1.14
#